data_28f1713ce988b9939db727655cf270e8
#
_entry.id   28f1713ce988b9939db727655cf270e8
#
_cell.length_a   1.000
_cell.length_b   1.000
_cell.length_c   1.000
_cell.angle_alpha   90.00
_cell.angle_beta   90.00
_cell.angle_gamma   90.00
#
_symmetry.space_group_name_H-M   'P 1'
#
loop_
_entity.id
_entity.type
_entity.pdbx_description
1 polymer ?
#
loop_
_entity_poly.entity_id
_entity_poly.type
_entity_poly.pdbx_seq_one_letter_code
_entity_poly.pdbx_strand_id
1 'polypeptide(L)'
;MGSLTATVIPSQAAPQAASGKHTLKIASTPEVLATGLHNPRAVRIQADGSLLVAEAGSGSEKPCTVPNTQCLGFTGSVYRVKGSWKGRVVTGLPSETEVRADGETAIMGATQAQLAADGTYRVVSGLSGNLDTRKTLGPGSDPLGSLTVANGKILGDLAKHEVLHDPDSVTGNGQVYSNPWYFARDGRDYLVVDAGANDLIRVHPDGTTETEVVFPNNTLPTPPSAKSSAATSSPVQSLTPAGQAQSVPTGIVRGWDGAFYISDLSSMQPGISRIWRYVPGGKPTVFATGLTNTIDLRVAPNGDLIALSYATGYSSTGLLPGGLTRIDRHTGALTPIDTGDRLAQPTGLDVSRNGDVYVTSNTSGTNGELLKFPAS
;
A
#
# COMPACT_ATOMS: atom_id res chain seq x y z
N MET A 1 -4.84 12.72 51.73
CA MET A 1 -5.04 11.47 50.98
C MET A 1 -6.04 11.78 49.85
N GLY A 2 -5.57 12.08 48.66
CA GLY A 2 -6.40 12.38 47.49
C GLY A 2 -6.42 11.16 46.57
N SER A 3 -7.59 10.60 46.37
CA SER A 3 -7.81 9.46 45.46
C SER A 3 -7.77 9.93 44.01
N LEU A 4 -6.79 9.49 43.26
CA LEU A 4 -6.72 9.65 41.80
C LEU A 4 -7.62 8.58 41.16
N THR A 5 -8.80 8.97 40.67
CA THR A 5 -9.63 8.13 39.83
C THR A 5 -9.07 8.15 38.40
N ALA A 6 -8.51 7.04 37.98
CA ALA A 6 -8.10 6.83 36.58
C ALA A 6 -9.34 6.69 35.70
N THR A 7 -9.53 7.64 34.81
CA THR A 7 -10.59 7.58 33.79
C THR A 7 -10.14 6.59 32.70
N VAL A 8 -10.77 5.43 32.65
CA VAL A 8 -10.60 4.45 31.56
C VAL A 8 -11.26 5.00 30.31
N ILE A 9 -10.46 5.37 29.31
CA ILE A 9 -10.93 5.73 27.99
C ILE A 9 -11.37 4.43 27.29
N PRO A 10 -12.62 4.30 26.82
CA PRO A 10 -13.04 3.08 26.15
C PRO A 10 -12.24 2.88 24.86
N SER A 11 -11.58 1.73 24.76
CA SER A 11 -11.02 1.21 23.50
C SER A 11 -12.13 1.25 22.45
N GLN A 12 -11.87 1.85 21.30
CA GLN A 12 -12.79 1.75 20.16
C GLN A 12 -12.95 0.27 19.82
N ALA A 13 -14.11 -0.26 20.09
CA ALA A 13 -14.47 -1.62 19.74
C ALA A 13 -14.34 -1.79 18.21
N ALA A 14 -13.69 -2.87 17.79
CA ALA A 14 -13.72 -3.31 16.41
C ALA A 14 -15.18 -3.35 15.93
N PRO A 15 -15.48 -2.96 14.68
CA PRO A 15 -16.85 -2.98 14.18
C PRO A 15 -17.38 -4.41 14.31
N GLN A 16 -18.43 -4.60 15.09
CA GLN A 16 -19.17 -5.85 15.15
C GLN A 16 -19.69 -6.16 13.75
N ALA A 17 -19.20 -7.27 13.17
CA ALA A 17 -19.69 -7.78 11.91
C ALA A 17 -21.20 -8.07 12.05
N ALA A 18 -22.03 -7.39 11.26
CA ALA A 18 -23.42 -7.78 11.11
C ALA A 18 -23.46 -9.23 10.59
N SER A 19 -24.14 -10.12 11.30
CA SER A 19 -24.28 -11.54 10.95
C SER A 19 -25.25 -11.72 9.79
N GLY A 20 -24.89 -11.23 8.61
CA GLY A 20 -25.64 -11.40 7.38
C GLY A 20 -24.83 -12.22 6.39
N LYS A 21 -25.38 -13.34 5.90
CA LYS A 21 -24.82 -14.22 4.87
C LYS A 21 -24.77 -13.57 3.47
N HIS A 22 -24.67 -12.24 3.37
CA HIS A 22 -24.64 -11.58 2.07
C HIS A 22 -23.20 -11.49 1.56
N THR A 23 -22.89 -12.31 0.55
CA THR A 23 -21.68 -12.15 -0.27
C THR A 23 -21.67 -10.74 -0.86
N LEU A 24 -20.54 -10.03 -0.77
CA LEU A 24 -20.39 -8.74 -1.41
C LEU A 24 -20.67 -8.87 -2.91
N LYS A 25 -21.64 -8.12 -3.39
CA LYS A 25 -21.95 -7.95 -4.81
C LYS A 25 -21.84 -6.48 -5.16
N ILE A 26 -21.24 -6.18 -6.29
CA ILE A 26 -21.08 -4.82 -6.81
C ILE A 26 -21.54 -4.75 -8.26
N ALA A 27 -21.90 -3.56 -8.73
CA ALA A 27 -22.10 -3.32 -10.15
C ALA A 27 -20.74 -3.44 -10.89
N SER A 28 -20.70 -4.07 -12.06
CA SER A 28 -19.49 -4.18 -12.88
C SER A 28 -19.09 -2.86 -13.57
N THR A 29 -20.03 -1.91 -13.67
CA THR A 29 -19.78 -0.58 -14.22
C THR A 29 -19.63 0.43 -13.07
N PRO A 30 -18.47 1.06 -12.89
CA PRO A 30 -18.26 2.02 -11.82
C PRO A 30 -18.76 3.43 -12.17
N GLU A 31 -19.05 4.20 -11.12
CA GLU A 31 -19.17 5.65 -11.17
C GLU A 31 -17.77 6.28 -11.09
N VAL A 32 -17.48 7.29 -11.91
CA VAL A 32 -16.24 8.07 -11.83
C VAL A 32 -16.44 9.23 -10.85
N LEU A 33 -15.81 9.15 -9.69
CA LEU A 33 -15.92 10.18 -8.65
C LEU A 33 -14.96 11.34 -8.86
N ALA A 34 -13.75 11.08 -9.35
CA ALA A 34 -12.74 12.09 -9.66
C ALA A 34 -11.84 11.63 -10.80
N THR A 35 -11.28 12.60 -11.53
CA THR A 35 -10.29 12.41 -12.60
C THR A 35 -9.16 13.41 -12.43
N GLY A 36 -8.07 13.26 -13.19
CA GLY A 36 -6.92 14.18 -13.12
C GLY A 36 -6.13 14.06 -11.82
N LEU A 37 -6.17 12.89 -11.20
CA LEU A 37 -5.35 12.59 -10.02
C LEU A 37 -3.91 12.31 -10.46
N HIS A 38 -2.94 12.80 -9.69
CA HIS A 38 -1.52 12.68 -10.00
C HIS A 38 -0.89 11.48 -9.31
N ASN A 39 -0.65 10.40 -10.06
CA ASN A 39 -0.14 9.14 -9.52
C ASN A 39 -0.88 8.76 -8.21
N PRO A 40 -2.23 8.59 -8.24
CA PRO A 40 -2.99 8.28 -7.04
C PRO A 40 -2.55 6.93 -6.47
N ARG A 41 -2.57 6.83 -5.13
CA ARG A 41 -2.24 5.63 -4.37
C ARG A 41 -3.47 5.19 -3.56
N ALA A 42 -3.35 5.02 -2.25
CA ALA A 42 -4.47 4.61 -1.43
C ALA A 42 -5.67 5.55 -1.52
N VAL A 43 -6.87 4.97 -1.61
CA VAL A 43 -8.11 5.62 -1.18
C VAL A 43 -8.49 5.14 0.20
N ARG A 44 -8.96 6.04 1.09
CA ARG A 44 -9.41 5.68 2.45
C ARG A 44 -10.66 6.45 2.82
N ILE A 45 -11.68 5.70 3.26
CA ILE A 45 -12.92 6.25 3.83
C ILE A 45 -12.60 6.77 5.23
N GLN A 46 -12.96 8.02 5.49
CA GLN A 46 -12.75 8.66 6.79
C GLN A 46 -13.98 8.51 7.70
N ALA A 47 -13.80 8.77 9.00
CA ALA A 47 -14.89 8.67 9.98
C ALA A 47 -16.08 9.60 9.66
N ASP A 48 -15.84 10.70 8.97
CA ASP A 48 -16.86 11.65 8.52
C ASP A 48 -17.49 11.31 7.15
N GLY A 49 -17.21 10.11 6.64
CA GLY A 49 -17.70 9.60 5.35
C GLY A 49 -17.00 10.19 4.13
N SER A 50 -16.02 11.08 4.29
CA SER A 50 -15.21 11.56 3.16
C SER A 50 -14.22 10.50 2.69
N LEU A 51 -13.81 10.59 1.42
CA LEU A 51 -12.74 9.79 0.84
C LEU A 51 -11.48 10.65 0.78
N LEU A 52 -10.35 10.09 1.20
CA LEU A 52 -9.03 10.66 0.97
C LEU A 52 -8.28 9.79 -0.04
N VAL A 53 -7.68 10.44 -1.03
CA VAL A 53 -6.73 9.80 -1.96
C VAL A 53 -5.37 10.45 -1.74
N ALA A 54 -4.36 9.62 -1.47
CA ALA A 54 -2.97 10.07 -1.50
C ALA A 54 -2.51 10.15 -2.95
N GLU A 55 -1.91 11.24 -3.34
CA GLU A 55 -1.32 11.46 -4.66
C GLU A 55 0.21 11.57 -4.50
N ALA A 56 0.95 10.65 -5.11
CA ALA A 56 2.41 10.72 -5.10
C ALA A 56 2.94 11.95 -5.84
N GLY A 57 2.09 12.61 -6.62
CA GLY A 57 2.43 13.79 -7.40
C GLY A 57 2.86 13.47 -8.81
N SER A 58 3.44 14.43 -9.49
CA SER A 58 4.01 14.30 -10.84
C SER A 58 5.55 14.25 -10.85
N GLY A 59 6.15 14.06 -9.67
CA GLY A 59 7.61 14.05 -9.52
C GLY A 59 8.21 15.45 -9.50
N SER A 60 9.42 15.58 -10.00
CA SER A 60 10.15 16.83 -10.10
C SER A 60 9.49 17.80 -11.08
N GLU A 61 9.38 19.07 -10.70
CA GLU A 61 8.94 20.16 -11.60
C GLU A 61 10.03 20.55 -12.62
N LYS A 62 11.26 20.12 -12.40
CA LYS A 62 12.38 20.32 -13.34
C LYS A 62 12.59 19.04 -14.14
N PRO A 63 13.13 19.14 -15.38
CA PRO A 63 13.47 17.96 -16.17
C PRO A 63 14.39 17.00 -15.38
N CYS A 64 13.97 15.74 -15.26
CA CYS A 64 14.72 14.65 -14.66
C CYS A 64 14.76 13.52 -15.69
N THR A 65 15.83 13.46 -16.48
CA THR A 65 15.91 12.61 -17.66
C THR A 65 17.18 11.79 -17.75
N VAL A 66 18.11 11.98 -16.79
CA VAL A 66 19.38 11.25 -16.78
C VAL A 66 19.17 9.87 -16.17
N PRO A 67 19.48 8.76 -16.88
CA PRO A 67 19.36 7.41 -16.33
C PRO A 67 20.12 7.24 -15.01
N ASN A 68 19.58 6.40 -14.13
CA ASN A 68 20.09 6.13 -12.78
C ASN A 68 20.21 7.39 -11.91
N THR A 69 19.28 8.33 -12.04
CA THR A 69 19.19 9.51 -11.18
C THR A 69 17.83 9.65 -10.56
N GLN A 70 17.77 10.40 -9.45
CA GLN A 70 16.55 10.79 -8.77
C GLN A 70 16.49 12.30 -8.62
N CYS A 71 15.30 12.86 -8.75
CA CYS A 71 15.06 14.30 -8.64
C CYS A 71 13.89 14.56 -7.69
N LEU A 72 14.05 15.54 -6.81
CA LEU A 72 13.01 15.99 -5.90
C LEU A 72 12.08 17.01 -6.58
N GLY A 73 10.79 16.86 -6.29
CA GLY A 73 9.73 17.85 -6.53
C GLY A 73 8.84 17.97 -5.31
N PHE A 74 7.86 18.90 -5.38
CA PHE A 74 6.88 19.14 -4.31
C PHE A 74 5.45 19.07 -4.87
N THR A 75 5.19 18.10 -5.71
CA THR A 75 3.94 17.90 -6.44
C THR A 75 2.99 16.91 -5.79
N GLY A 76 3.41 16.25 -4.69
CA GLY A 76 2.59 15.34 -3.92
C GLY A 76 1.44 16.05 -3.20
N SER A 77 0.33 15.35 -2.96
CA SER A 77 -0.87 15.94 -2.38
C SER A 77 -1.78 14.92 -1.70
N VAL A 78 -2.81 15.42 -1.01
CA VAL A 78 -3.95 14.65 -0.53
C VAL A 78 -5.21 15.22 -1.17
N TYR A 79 -5.91 14.41 -1.96
CA TYR A 79 -7.18 14.77 -2.56
C TYR A 79 -8.33 14.26 -1.71
N ARG A 80 -9.39 15.07 -1.54
CA ARG A 80 -10.56 14.72 -0.74
C ARG A 80 -11.83 14.84 -1.57
N VAL A 81 -12.73 13.86 -1.36
CA VAL A 81 -14.11 13.89 -1.87
C VAL A 81 -15.05 13.85 -0.66
N LYS A 82 -15.95 14.83 -0.54
CA LYS A 82 -16.97 14.90 0.51
C LYS A 82 -18.28 15.44 -0.07
N GLY A 83 -19.23 14.54 -0.33
CA GLY A 83 -20.44 14.89 -1.06
C GLY A 83 -20.11 15.43 -2.46
N SER A 84 -20.61 16.60 -2.80
CA SER A 84 -20.30 17.27 -4.07
C SER A 84 -18.95 17.99 -4.09
N TRP A 85 -18.34 18.23 -2.91
CA TRP A 85 -17.06 18.90 -2.84
C TRP A 85 -15.90 17.96 -3.16
N LYS A 86 -14.97 18.43 -4.01
CA LYS A 86 -13.78 17.67 -4.44
C LYS A 86 -12.60 18.61 -4.58
N GLY A 87 -11.44 18.22 -4.09
CA GLY A 87 -10.24 19.05 -4.24
C GLY A 87 -9.04 18.54 -3.40
N ARG A 88 -7.88 19.13 -3.64
CA ARG A 88 -6.67 18.89 -2.86
C ARG A 88 -6.74 19.68 -1.55
N VAL A 89 -6.65 18.96 -0.42
CA VAL A 89 -6.69 19.52 0.94
C VAL A 89 -5.30 19.68 1.55
N VAL A 90 -4.31 19.00 0.98
CA VAL A 90 -2.88 19.16 1.24
C VAL A 90 -2.18 19.19 -0.12
N THR A 91 -1.22 20.08 -0.28
CA THR A 91 -0.37 20.22 -1.48
C THR A 91 1.08 20.45 -1.07
N GLY A 92 2.01 20.33 -2.01
CA GLY A 92 3.41 20.59 -1.75
C GLY A 92 4.11 19.48 -0.94
N LEU A 93 3.54 18.28 -0.91
CA LEU A 93 4.24 17.12 -0.34
C LEU A 93 5.41 16.71 -1.26
N PRO A 94 6.53 16.23 -0.70
CA PRO A 94 7.65 15.79 -1.51
C PRO A 94 7.25 14.65 -2.44
N SER A 95 7.80 14.70 -3.64
CA SER A 95 7.58 13.76 -4.73
C SER A 95 8.91 13.52 -5.44
N GLU A 96 9.29 12.28 -5.58
CA GLU A 96 10.54 11.87 -6.22
C GLU A 96 10.25 11.37 -7.63
N THR A 97 11.05 11.80 -8.60
CA THR A 97 11.19 11.13 -9.89
C THR A 97 12.42 10.25 -9.87
N GLU A 98 12.25 8.95 -9.98
CA GLU A 98 13.33 8.00 -10.28
C GLU A 98 13.41 7.81 -11.79
N VAL A 99 14.60 7.98 -12.39
CA VAL A 99 14.89 7.63 -13.78
C VAL A 99 15.72 6.35 -13.78
N ARG A 100 15.14 5.27 -14.28
CA ARG A 100 15.80 3.95 -14.32
C ARG A 100 16.85 3.86 -15.41
N ALA A 101 17.63 2.78 -15.41
CA ALA A 101 18.70 2.55 -16.38
C ALA A 101 18.22 2.51 -17.84
N ASP A 102 16.98 2.06 -18.07
CA ASP A 102 16.32 2.00 -19.38
C ASP A 102 15.65 3.33 -19.79
N GLY A 103 15.71 4.35 -18.93
CA GLY A 103 15.07 5.64 -19.14
C GLY A 103 13.60 5.71 -18.70
N GLU A 104 12.99 4.60 -18.29
CA GLU A 104 11.65 4.61 -17.68
C GLU A 104 11.65 5.36 -16.36
N THR A 105 10.54 6.00 -16.05
CA THR A 105 10.39 6.78 -14.82
C THR A 105 9.38 6.16 -13.86
N ALA A 106 9.70 6.27 -12.56
CA ALA A 106 8.76 5.97 -11.48
C ALA A 106 8.60 7.19 -10.57
N ILE A 107 7.39 7.38 -10.04
CA ILE A 107 7.11 8.48 -9.12
C ILE A 107 6.81 7.92 -7.74
N MET A 108 7.64 8.33 -6.76
CA MET A 108 7.46 8.07 -5.33
C MET A 108 6.94 9.32 -4.65
N GLY A 109 6.30 9.16 -3.51
CA GLY A 109 5.68 10.25 -2.76
C GLY A 109 4.61 9.72 -1.83
N ALA A 110 3.57 10.51 -1.54
CA ALA A 110 2.50 10.11 -0.64
C ALA A 110 1.80 8.83 -1.15
N THR A 111 1.81 7.77 -0.32
CA THR A 111 1.21 6.45 -0.63
C THR A 111 -0.11 6.24 0.10
N GLN A 112 -0.25 6.74 1.34
CA GLN A 112 -1.53 6.73 2.05
C GLN A 112 -1.67 7.99 2.90
N ALA A 113 -2.91 8.50 3.01
CA ALA A 113 -3.28 9.57 3.92
C ALA A 113 -4.47 9.19 4.79
N GLN A 114 -4.49 9.64 6.03
CA GLN A 114 -5.59 9.47 6.99
C GLN A 114 -5.81 10.76 7.77
N LEU A 115 -7.07 11.16 7.95
CA LEU A 115 -7.45 12.25 8.84
C LEU A 115 -7.45 11.73 10.29
N ALA A 116 -6.60 12.31 11.12
CA ALA A 116 -6.54 11.98 12.54
C ALA A 116 -7.61 12.76 13.33
N ALA A 117 -7.88 12.31 14.57
CA ALA A 117 -8.88 12.94 15.44
C ALA A 117 -8.54 14.39 15.81
N ASP A 118 -7.27 14.76 15.76
CA ASP A 118 -6.78 16.13 15.99
C ASP A 118 -6.95 17.05 14.76
N GLY A 119 -7.58 16.57 13.68
CA GLY A 119 -7.83 17.30 12.45
C GLY A 119 -6.61 17.38 11.51
N THR A 120 -5.48 16.79 11.86
CA THR A 120 -4.30 16.75 10.99
C THR A 120 -4.30 15.50 10.11
N TYR A 121 -3.57 15.58 9.00
CA TYR A 121 -3.40 14.42 8.11
C TYR A 121 -2.12 13.67 8.45
N ARG A 122 -2.23 12.35 8.66
CA ARG A 122 -1.11 11.42 8.72
C ARG A 122 -0.85 10.95 7.30
N VAL A 123 0.41 11.04 6.86
CA VAL A 123 0.81 10.65 5.51
C VAL A 123 2.02 9.73 5.63
N VAL A 124 1.97 8.58 4.98
CA VAL A 124 3.16 7.78 4.69
C VAL A 124 3.57 8.06 3.25
N SER A 125 4.87 8.16 3.02
CA SER A 125 5.43 8.44 1.70
C SER A 125 6.50 7.41 1.35
N GLY A 126 6.42 6.85 0.15
CA GLY A 126 7.44 5.98 -0.41
C GLY A 126 8.72 6.74 -0.76
N LEU A 127 9.78 5.97 -0.94
CA LEU A 127 11.11 6.41 -1.38
C LEU A 127 11.66 5.33 -2.33
N SER A 128 12.38 5.70 -3.36
CA SER A 128 13.13 4.75 -4.19
C SER A 128 14.58 4.68 -3.74
N GLY A 129 14.85 4.02 -2.61
CA GLY A 129 16.22 3.92 -2.10
C GLY A 129 16.34 3.90 -0.58
N ASN A 130 17.33 4.60 -0.05
CA ASN A 130 17.68 4.65 1.37
C ASN A 130 18.01 6.07 1.84
N LEU A 131 18.58 6.22 3.04
CA LEU A 131 18.96 7.53 3.58
C LEU A 131 19.97 8.30 2.70
N ASP A 132 20.89 7.61 2.01
CA ASP A 132 21.86 8.30 1.17
C ASP A 132 21.19 8.83 -0.10
N THR A 133 20.28 8.05 -0.70
CA THR A 133 19.39 8.52 -1.76
C THR A 133 18.64 9.77 -1.32
N ARG A 134 17.98 9.71 -0.16
CA ARG A 134 17.21 10.84 0.39
C ARG A 134 18.07 12.09 0.61
N LYS A 135 19.30 11.93 1.09
CA LYS A 135 20.25 13.05 1.23
C LYS A 135 20.62 13.68 -0.12
N THR A 136 20.81 12.87 -1.16
CA THR A 136 21.13 13.39 -2.50
C THR A 136 19.99 14.17 -3.12
N LEU A 137 18.74 13.87 -2.77
CA LEU A 137 17.56 14.62 -3.18
C LEU A 137 17.55 16.05 -2.60
N GLY A 138 18.22 16.27 -1.47
CA GLY A 138 18.40 17.59 -0.88
C GLY A 138 17.29 18.05 0.08
N PRO A 139 17.27 19.35 0.43
CA PRO A 139 16.36 19.89 1.45
C PRO A 139 14.88 19.66 1.13
N GLY A 140 14.10 19.21 2.14
CA GLY A 140 12.67 18.94 2.02
C GLY A 140 12.32 17.50 1.64
N SER A 141 13.32 16.63 1.42
CA SER A 141 13.13 15.21 1.11
C SER A 141 12.83 14.33 2.34
N ASP A 142 13.04 14.82 3.56
CA ASP A 142 12.90 14.04 4.81
C ASP A 142 11.57 13.27 4.97
N PRO A 143 10.41 13.74 4.48
CA PRO A 143 9.18 12.97 4.55
C PRO A 143 9.14 11.72 3.64
N LEU A 144 9.99 11.65 2.60
CA LEU A 144 10.12 10.44 1.78
C LEU A 144 10.73 9.30 2.62
N GLY A 145 10.18 8.11 2.52
CA GLY A 145 10.57 6.98 3.37
C GLY A 145 10.14 7.13 4.84
N SER A 146 9.09 7.91 5.13
CA SER A 146 8.65 8.21 6.50
C SER A 146 7.14 8.22 6.66
N LEU A 147 6.66 7.98 7.90
CA LEU A 147 5.32 8.35 8.34
C LEU A 147 5.37 9.74 8.96
N THR A 148 4.53 10.65 8.50
CA THR A 148 4.56 12.08 8.87
C THR A 148 3.19 12.64 9.21
N VAL A 149 3.17 13.82 9.83
CA VAL A 149 2.05 14.76 9.71
C VAL A 149 2.25 15.57 8.42
N ALA A 150 1.19 15.91 7.73
CA ALA A 150 1.27 16.62 6.44
C ALA A 150 2.01 17.97 6.48
N ASN A 151 2.26 18.53 7.67
CA ASN A 151 3.10 19.73 7.88
C ASN A 151 4.61 19.43 7.90
N GLY A 152 5.02 18.22 7.60
CA GLY A 152 6.42 17.79 7.56
C GLY A 152 6.96 17.19 8.87
N LYS A 153 6.20 17.20 9.98
CA LYS A 153 6.64 16.57 11.23
C LYS A 153 6.75 15.05 11.04
N ILE A 154 7.96 14.50 11.22
CA ILE A 154 8.22 13.07 11.19
C ILE A 154 7.60 12.40 12.44
N LEU A 155 6.85 11.33 12.25
CA LEU A 155 6.31 10.47 13.29
C LEU A 155 7.10 9.16 13.39
N GLY A 156 7.66 8.66 12.29
CA GLY A 156 8.56 7.54 12.22
C GLY A 156 9.35 7.57 10.91
N ASP A 157 10.66 7.42 11.01
CA ASP A 157 11.58 7.44 9.87
C ASP A 157 11.96 6.00 9.51
N LEU A 158 11.25 5.43 8.51
CA LEU A 158 11.37 4.03 8.10
C LEU A 158 12.68 3.82 7.32
N ALA A 159 13.06 4.76 6.45
CA ALA A 159 14.32 4.68 5.72
C ALA A 159 15.54 4.75 6.66
N LYS A 160 15.43 5.47 7.79
CA LYS A 160 16.45 5.45 8.84
C LYS A 160 16.46 4.12 9.59
N HIS A 161 15.27 3.56 9.89
CA HIS A 161 15.13 2.25 10.52
C HIS A 161 15.86 1.18 9.71
N GLU A 162 15.61 1.15 8.39
CA GLU A 162 16.20 0.21 7.46
C GLU A 162 17.74 0.29 7.46
N VAL A 163 18.31 1.50 7.34
CA VAL A 163 19.77 1.68 7.37
C VAL A 163 20.41 1.26 8.69
N LEU A 164 19.70 1.41 9.81
CA LEU A 164 20.26 1.07 11.12
C LEU A 164 20.15 -0.42 11.47
N HIS A 165 19.18 -1.13 10.90
CA HIS A 165 18.84 -2.48 11.34
C HIS A 165 18.92 -3.52 10.22
N ASP A 166 18.70 -3.12 8.92
CA ASP A 166 18.71 -4.01 7.76
C ASP A 166 17.97 -5.34 8.05
N PRO A 167 16.67 -5.28 8.44
CA PRO A 167 15.99 -6.44 8.99
C PRO A 167 15.86 -7.58 8.00
N ASP A 168 15.70 -7.29 6.70
CA ASP A 168 15.49 -8.28 5.66
C ASP A 168 16.79 -8.90 5.12
N SER A 169 17.97 -8.48 5.60
CA SER A 169 19.25 -9.13 5.32
C SER A 169 19.22 -10.64 5.60
N VAL A 170 18.39 -11.07 6.57
CA VAL A 170 18.17 -12.48 6.90
C VAL A 170 17.50 -13.28 5.76
N THR A 171 16.84 -12.62 4.81
CA THR A 171 16.22 -13.27 3.63
C THR A 171 17.20 -13.40 2.45
N GLY A 172 18.40 -12.85 2.57
CA GLY A 172 19.43 -12.88 1.53
C GLY A 172 19.22 -11.86 0.41
N ASN A 173 18.38 -10.85 0.60
CA ASN A 173 18.09 -9.84 -0.42
C ASN A 173 19.23 -8.79 -0.56
N GLY A 174 19.97 -8.53 0.52
CA GLY A 174 21.24 -7.77 0.52
C GLY A 174 21.17 -6.31 0.07
N GLN A 175 19.99 -5.70 0.04
CA GLN A 175 19.79 -4.29 -0.28
C GLN A 175 19.18 -3.56 0.91
N VAL A 176 19.85 -2.50 1.34
CA VAL A 176 19.27 -1.51 2.26
C VAL A 176 18.37 -0.57 1.46
N TYR A 177 17.08 -0.88 1.40
CA TYR A 177 16.13 -0.20 0.53
C TYR A 177 14.78 -0.04 1.22
N SER A 178 14.23 1.15 1.30
CA SER A 178 12.96 1.46 1.96
C SER A 178 11.98 2.08 0.96
N ASN A 179 10.76 1.56 0.93
CA ASN A 179 9.63 2.10 0.18
C ASN A 179 8.34 1.89 0.97
N PRO A 180 8.12 2.65 2.07
CA PRO A 180 6.93 2.52 2.89
C PRO A 180 5.65 2.70 2.05
N TRP A 181 4.70 1.77 2.22
CA TRP A 181 3.53 1.75 1.34
C TRP A 181 2.25 2.14 2.05
N TYR A 182 1.75 1.32 2.98
CA TYR A 182 0.52 1.63 3.71
C TYR A 182 0.71 1.43 5.21
N PHE A 183 -0.22 1.98 5.99
CA PHE A 183 -0.20 1.85 7.44
C PHE A 183 -1.58 1.57 8.03
N ALA A 184 -1.61 0.98 9.21
CA ALA A 184 -2.77 0.79 10.05
C ALA A 184 -2.48 1.24 11.49
N ARG A 185 -3.54 1.60 12.25
CA ARG A 185 -3.39 1.90 13.67
C ARG A 185 -3.45 0.62 14.50
N ASP A 186 -2.57 0.57 15.52
CA ASP A 186 -2.62 -0.43 16.58
C ASP A 186 -2.54 0.28 17.94
N GLY A 187 -3.71 0.53 18.54
CA GLY A 187 -3.79 1.34 19.76
C GLY A 187 -3.29 2.76 19.53
N ARG A 188 -2.17 3.12 20.20
CA ARG A 188 -1.51 4.43 20.06
C ARG A 188 -0.46 4.43 18.95
N ASP A 189 0.01 3.25 18.53
CA ASP A 189 1.06 3.04 17.54
C ASP A 189 0.50 3.00 16.12
N TYR A 190 1.41 2.99 15.16
CA TYR A 190 1.13 2.67 13.77
C TYR A 190 1.95 1.44 13.36
N LEU A 191 1.34 0.58 12.57
CA LEU A 191 2.02 -0.48 11.84
C LEU A 191 2.14 -0.04 10.39
N VAL A 192 3.35 0.02 9.86
CA VAL A 192 3.65 0.45 8.49
C VAL A 192 4.28 -0.72 7.75
N VAL A 193 3.72 -1.08 6.60
CA VAL A 193 4.36 -2.03 5.69
C VAL A 193 5.38 -1.29 4.83
N ASP A 194 6.59 -1.80 4.77
CA ASP A 194 7.64 -1.31 3.89
C ASP A 194 7.87 -2.31 2.75
N ALA A 195 7.47 -1.90 1.54
CA ALA A 195 7.54 -2.73 0.34
C ALA A 195 8.98 -2.87 -0.18
N GLY A 196 9.88 -1.98 0.22
CA GLY A 196 11.30 -2.03 -0.13
C GLY A 196 12.11 -2.88 0.85
N ALA A 197 11.84 -2.70 2.16
CA ALA A 197 12.48 -3.44 3.25
C ALA A 197 11.85 -4.82 3.50
N ASN A 198 10.78 -5.18 2.80
CA ASN A 198 10.09 -6.48 2.92
C ASN A 198 9.60 -6.79 4.34
N ASP A 199 9.21 -5.77 5.10
CA ASP A 199 8.92 -5.89 6.51
C ASP A 199 7.64 -5.14 6.96
N LEU A 200 7.32 -5.32 8.26
CA LEU A 200 6.31 -4.58 8.99
C LEU A 200 6.99 -3.87 10.14
N ILE A 201 6.88 -2.56 10.19
CA ILE A 201 7.52 -1.71 11.20
C ILE A 201 6.46 -1.11 12.11
N ARG A 202 6.67 -1.19 13.42
CA ARG A 202 5.92 -0.44 14.41
C ARG A 202 6.53 0.95 14.59
N VAL A 203 5.68 1.97 14.57
CA VAL A 203 6.02 3.35 14.87
C VAL A 203 5.33 3.75 16.16
N HIS A 204 6.11 4.07 17.20
CA HIS A 204 5.63 4.48 18.50
C HIS A 204 5.30 5.97 18.57
N PRO A 205 4.50 6.43 19.56
CA PRO A 205 4.14 7.84 19.72
C PRO A 205 5.31 8.79 19.98
N ASP A 206 6.44 8.27 20.46
CA ASP A 206 7.69 9.03 20.71
C ASP A 206 8.57 9.11 19.46
N GLY A 207 8.17 8.45 18.35
CA GLY A 207 8.89 8.44 17.09
C GLY A 207 9.91 7.32 16.94
N THR A 208 10.07 6.46 17.95
CA THR A 208 10.90 5.26 17.82
C THR A 208 10.23 4.23 16.90
N THR A 209 11.07 3.39 16.27
CA THR A 209 10.62 2.38 15.32
C THR A 209 11.16 1.01 15.71
N GLU A 210 10.37 -0.04 15.50
CA GLU A 210 10.71 -1.43 15.81
C GLU A 210 10.25 -2.34 14.68
N THR A 211 11.08 -3.32 14.28
CA THR A 211 10.69 -4.35 13.32
C THR A 211 9.76 -5.37 13.98
N GLU A 212 8.53 -5.43 13.52
CA GLU A 212 7.53 -6.42 13.96
C GLU A 212 7.69 -7.77 13.24
N VAL A 213 7.88 -7.71 11.93
CA VAL A 213 7.93 -8.86 11.04
C VAL A 213 8.88 -8.60 9.89
N VAL A 214 9.73 -9.56 9.57
CA VAL A 214 10.37 -9.69 8.26
C VAL A 214 9.62 -10.79 7.50
N PHE A 215 9.09 -10.46 6.32
CA PHE A 215 8.35 -11.43 5.52
C PHE A 215 9.32 -12.29 4.70
N PRO A 216 9.21 -13.64 4.80
CA PRO A 216 10.11 -14.53 4.05
C PRO A 216 9.80 -14.47 2.56
N ASN A 217 10.83 -14.68 1.74
CA ASN A 217 10.70 -14.79 0.30
C ASN A 217 9.68 -15.87 -0.11
N ASN A 218 9.09 -15.70 -1.29
CA ASN A 218 8.24 -16.69 -1.92
C ASN A 218 9.08 -17.71 -2.69
N THR A 219 8.75 -18.99 -2.60
CA THR A 219 9.30 -20.01 -3.49
C THR A 219 8.63 -19.92 -4.84
N LEU A 220 9.40 -19.76 -5.91
CA LEU A 220 8.88 -19.81 -7.27
C LEU A 220 8.46 -21.24 -7.62
N PRO A 221 7.34 -21.44 -8.34
CA PRO A 221 7.00 -22.73 -8.89
C PRO A 221 8.14 -23.23 -9.78
N THR A 222 8.54 -24.50 -9.62
CA THR A 222 9.50 -25.10 -10.53
C THR A 222 8.90 -25.12 -11.93
N PRO A 223 9.51 -24.50 -12.95
CA PRO A 223 8.97 -24.54 -14.30
C PRO A 223 8.87 -26.01 -14.74
N PRO A 224 7.75 -26.47 -15.30
CA PRO A 224 7.78 -27.71 -16.07
C PRO A 224 8.86 -27.50 -17.14
N SER A 225 9.77 -28.46 -17.32
CA SER A 225 10.99 -28.38 -18.13
C SER A 225 10.69 -27.88 -19.56
N ALA A 226 10.59 -26.59 -19.75
CA ALA A 226 10.41 -25.93 -21.02
C ALA A 226 11.46 -24.83 -21.11
N LYS A 227 12.13 -24.80 -22.25
CA LYS A 227 13.20 -23.89 -22.61
C LYS A 227 12.89 -22.47 -22.15
N SER A 228 13.75 -21.92 -21.32
CA SER A 228 13.75 -20.53 -20.81
C SER A 228 13.42 -19.53 -21.92
N SER A 229 12.21 -18.96 -21.90
CA SER A 229 11.98 -17.64 -22.45
C SER A 229 12.34 -16.67 -21.34
N ALA A 230 13.32 -15.80 -21.59
CA ALA A 230 13.78 -14.78 -20.68
C ALA A 230 12.59 -13.93 -20.21
N ALA A 231 12.18 -14.11 -18.96
CA ALA A 231 11.34 -13.14 -18.29
C ALA A 231 12.15 -11.84 -18.18
N THR A 232 11.57 -10.74 -18.62
CA THR A 232 12.14 -9.41 -18.45
C THR A 232 12.32 -9.19 -16.95
N SER A 233 13.53 -9.32 -16.48
CA SER A 233 13.91 -9.17 -15.07
C SER A 233 13.79 -7.70 -14.68
N SER A 234 12.93 -7.39 -13.71
CA SER A 234 13.02 -6.15 -12.96
C SER A 234 14.39 -6.05 -12.29
N PRO A 235 15.05 -4.88 -12.24
CA PRO A 235 16.40 -4.73 -11.66
C PRO A 235 16.53 -5.24 -10.21
N VAL A 236 15.41 -5.25 -9.47
CA VAL A 236 15.34 -5.74 -8.08
C VAL A 236 15.51 -7.27 -7.96
N GLN A 237 15.36 -8.04 -9.04
CA GLN A 237 15.45 -9.51 -8.98
C GLN A 237 16.88 -10.06 -8.90
N SER A 238 17.92 -9.24 -9.09
CA SER A 238 19.31 -9.74 -9.22
C SER A 238 19.93 -10.20 -7.89
N LEU A 239 19.35 -9.84 -6.74
CA LEU A 239 19.89 -10.15 -5.41
C LEU A 239 19.09 -11.22 -4.66
N THR A 240 17.88 -11.57 -5.13
CA THR A 240 17.06 -12.60 -4.50
C THR A 240 17.65 -13.99 -4.76
N PRO A 241 17.71 -14.90 -3.78
CA PRO A 241 18.21 -16.26 -3.97
C PRO A 241 17.50 -16.98 -5.13
N ALA A 242 18.25 -17.78 -5.89
CA ALA A 242 17.71 -18.51 -7.05
C ALA A 242 16.48 -19.34 -6.67
N GLY A 243 15.43 -19.31 -7.50
CA GLY A 243 14.17 -20.01 -7.24
C GLY A 243 13.27 -19.33 -6.21
N GLN A 244 13.55 -18.10 -5.84
CA GLN A 244 12.74 -17.31 -4.93
C GLN A 244 12.34 -15.97 -5.57
N ALA A 245 11.28 -15.36 -5.03
CA ALA A 245 10.88 -13.98 -5.27
C ALA A 245 10.75 -13.27 -3.92
N GLN A 246 11.15 -12.01 -3.85
CA GLN A 246 10.98 -11.21 -2.64
C GLN A 246 9.50 -11.13 -2.25
N SER A 247 9.24 -11.19 -0.95
CA SER A 247 8.02 -10.67 -0.38
C SER A 247 8.02 -9.15 -0.55
N VAL A 248 6.89 -8.59 -0.98
CA VAL A 248 6.73 -7.15 -1.15
C VAL A 248 5.41 -6.78 -0.48
N PRO A 249 5.41 -6.55 0.86
CA PRO A 249 4.21 -6.22 1.60
C PRO A 249 3.70 -4.83 1.20
N THR A 250 2.41 -4.72 0.90
CA THR A 250 1.81 -3.47 0.37
C THR A 250 0.58 -3.04 1.16
N GLY A 251 -0.51 -3.79 1.14
CA GLY A 251 -1.72 -3.48 1.88
C GLY A 251 -1.67 -3.96 3.33
N ILE A 252 -2.33 -3.23 4.24
CA ILE A 252 -2.54 -3.67 5.61
C ILE A 252 -3.92 -3.27 6.09
N VAL A 253 -4.64 -4.20 6.74
CA VAL A 253 -5.94 -3.95 7.35
C VAL A 253 -6.11 -4.78 8.62
N ARG A 254 -6.79 -4.21 9.63
CA ARG A 254 -7.19 -4.98 10.81
C ARG A 254 -8.43 -5.80 10.47
N GLY A 255 -8.36 -7.12 10.69
CA GLY A 255 -9.45 -8.05 10.42
C GLY A 255 -10.50 -8.13 11.53
N TRP A 256 -11.50 -8.95 11.28
CA TRP A 256 -12.64 -9.22 12.19
C TRP A 256 -12.23 -9.92 13.49
N ASP A 257 -11.12 -10.62 13.48
CA ASP A 257 -10.55 -11.38 14.59
C ASP A 257 -9.49 -10.58 15.38
N GLY A 258 -9.31 -9.29 15.01
CA GLY A 258 -8.34 -8.39 15.62
C GLY A 258 -6.91 -8.54 15.09
N ALA A 259 -6.62 -9.57 14.29
CA ALA A 259 -5.34 -9.72 13.59
C ALA A 259 -5.21 -8.70 12.46
N PHE A 260 -3.98 -8.47 12.00
CA PHE A 260 -3.73 -7.72 10.79
C PHE A 260 -3.58 -8.66 9.61
N TYR A 261 -4.14 -8.27 8.48
CA TYR A 261 -3.99 -8.95 7.21
C TYR A 261 -3.17 -8.06 6.29
N ILE A 262 -2.14 -8.64 5.67
CA ILE A 262 -1.17 -7.93 4.85
C ILE A 262 -1.12 -8.56 3.46
N SER A 263 -1.28 -7.76 2.40
CA SER A 263 -1.09 -8.22 1.03
C SER A 263 0.39 -8.23 0.66
N ASP A 264 0.78 -9.22 -0.11
CA ASP A 264 2.13 -9.42 -0.62
C ASP A 264 2.10 -9.42 -2.16
N LEU A 265 2.70 -8.39 -2.76
CA LEU A 265 2.80 -8.23 -4.21
C LEU A 265 3.75 -9.27 -4.84
N SER A 266 4.66 -9.85 -4.04
CA SER A 266 5.52 -10.97 -4.42
C SER A 266 6.33 -10.71 -5.69
N SER A 267 7.02 -9.55 -5.75
CA SER A 267 7.86 -9.14 -6.88
C SER A 267 7.15 -9.22 -8.24
N MET A 268 5.84 -9.01 -8.26
CA MET A 268 4.98 -9.06 -9.46
C MET A 268 5.00 -10.42 -10.19
N GLN A 269 5.27 -11.52 -9.48
CA GLN A 269 5.22 -12.86 -10.08
C GLN A 269 3.77 -13.39 -10.07
N PRO A 270 3.25 -13.87 -11.22
CA PRO A 270 1.87 -14.36 -11.30
C PRO A 270 1.63 -15.59 -10.42
N GLY A 271 0.47 -15.63 -9.75
CA GLY A 271 0.00 -16.80 -9.01
C GLY A 271 0.68 -17.05 -7.66
N ILE A 272 1.66 -16.21 -7.27
CA ILE A 272 2.39 -16.42 -6.00
C ILE A 272 2.13 -15.34 -4.95
N SER A 273 1.37 -14.30 -5.28
CA SER A 273 0.91 -13.32 -4.29
C SER A 273 0.09 -14.02 -3.21
N ARG A 274 0.24 -13.55 -1.99
CA ARG A 274 -0.40 -14.13 -0.81
C ARG A 274 -0.92 -13.07 0.15
N ILE A 275 -1.76 -13.49 1.08
CA ILE A 275 -2.20 -12.69 2.20
C ILE A 275 -1.59 -13.29 3.46
N TRP A 276 -0.91 -12.46 4.21
CA TRP A 276 -0.42 -12.79 5.53
C TRP A 276 -1.47 -12.44 6.59
N ARG A 277 -1.54 -13.26 7.65
CA ARG A 277 -2.24 -12.95 8.89
C ARG A 277 -1.21 -12.79 10.00
N TYR A 278 -1.26 -11.66 10.69
CA TYR A 278 -0.33 -11.30 11.75
C TYR A 278 -1.09 -10.87 13.02
N VAL A 279 -0.73 -11.46 14.15
CA VAL A 279 -1.15 -11.02 15.48
C VAL A 279 0.06 -10.36 16.14
N PRO A 280 -0.03 -9.12 16.65
CA PRO A 280 1.09 -8.43 17.29
C PRO A 280 1.81 -9.29 18.32
N GLY A 281 3.15 -9.34 18.24
CA GLY A 281 4.01 -10.19 19.06
C GLY A 281 4.08 -11.66 18.63
N GLY A 282 3.34 -12.07 17.60
CA GLY A 282 3.38 -13.43 17.05
C GLY A 282 4.19 -13.53 15.76
N LYS A 283 4.22 -14.73 15.18
CA LYS A 283 4.77 -14.94 13.84
C LYS A 283 3.68 -14.77 12.78
N PRO A 284 4.00 -14.20 11.60
CA PRO A 284 3.05 -14.15 10.50
C PRO A 284 2.75 -15.55 9.98
N THR A 285 1.50 -15.78 9.58
CA THR A 285 1.06 -17.01 8.93
C THR A 285 0.42 -16.69 7.59
N VAL A 286 0.55 -17.59 6.63
CA VAL A 286 -0.12 -17.43 5.32
C VAL A 286 -1.61 -17.73 5.49
N PHE A 287 -2.46 -16.77 5.12
CA PHE A 287 -3.92 -16.90 5.18
C PHE A 287 -4.51 -17.34 3.84
N ALA A 288 -4.03 -16.77 2.73
CA ALA A 288 -4.47 -17.12 1.39
C ALA A 288 -3.30 -17.07 0.40
N THR A 289 -3.35 -17.90 -0.65
CA THR A 289 -2.34 -18.01 -1.71
C THR A 289 -2.99 -18.08 -3.08
N GLY A 290 -2.20 -18.04 -4.16
CA GLY A 290 -2.70 -18.19 -5.53
C GLY A 290 -3.24 -16.89 -6.12
N LEU A 291 -2.99 -15.77 -5.47
CA LEU A 291 -3.30 -14.44 -5.99
C LEU A 291 -2.20 -13.97 -6.96
N THR A 292 -2.48 -12.92 -7.73
CA THR A 292 -1.54 -12.30 -8.67
C THR A 292 -1.44 -10.81 -8.40
N ASN A 293 -0.22 -10.30 -8.21
CA ASN A 293 0.09 -8.86 -8.09
C ASN A 293 -0.82 -8.13 -7.09
N THR A 294 -1.04 -8.72 -5.91
CA THR A 294 -1.95 -8.15 -4.90
C THR A 294 -1.32 -6.92 -4.26
N ILE A 295 -1.96 -5.76 -4.43
CA ILE A 295 -1.43 -4.45 -4.03
C ILE A 295 -2.14 -3.85 -2.81
N ASP A 296 -3.40 -4.16 -2.57
CA ASP A 296 -4.18 -3.68 -1.42
C ASP A 296 -5.24 -4.71 -1.00
N LEU A 297 -5.75 -4.60 0.22
CA LEU A 297 -6.84 -5.42 0.71
C LEU A 297 -7.68 -4.68 1.75
N ARG A 298 -8.98 -5.01 1.83
CA ARG A 298 -9.91 -4.45 2.83
C ARG A 298 -10.88 -5.52 3.32
N VAL A 299 -11.44 -5.26 4.49
CA VAL A 299 -12.49 -6.10 5.06
C VAL A 299 -13.85 -5.64 4.54
N ALA A 300 -14.60 -6.55 3.94
CA ALA A 300 -15.98 -6.31 3.53
C ALA A 300 -16.94 -6.33 4.75
N PRO A 301 -18.18 -5.79 4.62
CA PRO A 301 -19.15 -5.76 5.72
C PRO A 301 -19.49 -7.12 6.32
N ASN A 302 -19.40 -8.20 5.54
CA ASN A 302 -19.62 -9.58 6.00
C ASN A 302 -18.37 -10.23 6.65
N GLY A 303 -17.25 -9.50 6.70
CA GLY A 303 -15.99 -9.95 7.27
C GLY A 303 -15.05 -10.65 6.29
N ASP A 304 -15.44 -10.93 5.04
CA ASP A 304 -14.52 -11.42 4.01
C ASP A 304 -13.47 -10.36 3.69
N LEU A 305 -12.33 -10.77 3.15
CA LEU A 305 -11.37 -9.83 2.59
C LEU A 305 -11.68 -9.59 1.11
N ILE A 306 -11.49 -8.36 0.68
CA ILE A 306 -11.44 -7.98 -0.73
C ILE A 306 -10.01 -7.61 -1.04
N ALA A 307 -9.39 -8.33 -1.95
CA ALA A 307 -8.03 -8.07 -2.43
C ALA A 307 -8.08 -7.37 -3.79
N LEU A 308 -7.18 -6.41 -3.98
CA LEU A 308 -6.97 -5.67 -5.22
C LEU A 308 -5.69 -6.16 -5.89
N SER A 309 -5.80 -6.61 -7.12
CA SER A 309 -4.65 -6.92 -7.98
C SER A 309 -4.30 -5.71 -8.86
N TYR A 310 -3.03 -5.31 -8.86
CA TYR A 310 -2.50 -4.28 -9.75
C TYR A 310 -2.66 -4.67 -11.23
N ALA A 311 -2.46 -5.94 -11.51
CA ALA A 311 -2.72 -6.59 -12.79
C ALA A 311 -3.10 -8.05 -12.52
N THR A 312 -4.07 -8.59 -13.26
CA THR A 312 -4.50 -9.99 -13.12
C THR A 312 -3.57 -10.98 -13.85
N GLY A 313 -2.62 -10.46 -14.61
CA GLY A 313 -1.64 -11.24 -15.36
C GLY A 313 -0.91 -10.39 -16.38
N TYR A 314 -0.31 -11.10 -17.35
CA TYR A 314 0.50 -10.52 -18.41
C TYR A 314 0.07 -11.06 -19.76
N SER A 315 0.16 -10.22 -20.79
CA SER A 315 -0.02 -10.58 -22.21
C SER A 315 1.24 -10.24 -22.99
N SER A 316 1.25 -10.56 -24.30
CA SER A 316 2.34 -10.17 -25.19
C SER A 316 2.46 -8.65 -25.39
N THR A 317 1.43 -7.89 -25.01
CA THR A 317 1.37 -6.43 -25.17
C THR A 317 1.49 -5.68 -23.85
N GLY A 318 1.68 -6.38 -22.70
CA GLY A 318 1.87 -5.77 -21.39
C GLY A 318 0.96 -6.36 -20.30
N LEU A 319 0.68 -5.56 -19.29
CA LEU A 319 -0.15 -5.94 -18.15
C LEU A 319 -1.63 -6.12 -18.56
N LEU A 320 -2.26 -7.16 -18.05
CA LEU A 320 -3.72 -7.30 -18.09
C LEU A 320 -4.36 -6.30 -17.10
N PRO A 321 -5.66 -5.99 -17.24
CA PRO A 321 -6.38 -5.16 -16.29
C PRO A 321 -6.20 -5.64 -14.85
N GLY A 322 -6.28 -4.73 -13.90
CA GLY A 322 -6.39 -5.07 -12.47
C GLY A 322 -7.71 -5.76 -12.17
N GLY A 323 -7.85 -6.27 -10.96
CA GLY A 323 -9.05 -7.00 -10.59
C GLY A 323 -9.30 -7.02 -9.10
N LEU A 324 -10.52 -7.38 -8.71
CA LEU A 324 -10.92 -7.61 -7.33
C LEU A 324 -11.15 -9.10 -7.09
N THR A 325 -10.69 -9.58 -5.94
CA THR A 325 -10.92 -10.96 -5.50
C THR A 325 -11.47 -10.95 -4.08
N ARG A 326 -12.62 -11.60 -3.87
CA ARG A 326 -13.12 -11.91 -2.53
C ARG A 326 -12.36 -13.12 -1.98
N ILE A 327 -11.96 -13.01 -0.73
CA ILE A 327 -11.31 -14.08 0.03
C ILE A 327 -12.21 -14.40 1.21
N ASP A 328 -12.73 -15.62 1.23
CA ASP A 328 -13.60 -16.11 2.31
C ASP A 328 -12.85 -16.10 3.64
N ARG A 329 -13.44 -15.45 4.65
CA ARG A 329 -12.80 -15.24 5.96
C ARG A 329 -12.50 -16.51 6.76
N HIS A 330 -13.18 -17.62 6.46
CA HIS A 330 -13.03 -18.87 7.22
C HIS A 330 -12.11 -19.87 6.52
N THR A 331 -12.14 -19.86 5.18
CA THR A 331 -11.47 -20.88 4.37
C THR A 331 -10.31 -20.34 3.56
N GLY A 332 -10.20 -19.01 3.38
CA GLY A 332 -9.24 -18.40 2.45
C GLY A 332 -9.57 -18.62 0.98
N ALA A 333 -10.74 -19.21 0.66
CA ALA A 333 -11.14 -19.49 -0.72
C ALA A 333 -11.32 -18.21 -1.54
N LEU A 334 -10.78 -18.23 -2.76
CA LEU A 334 -10.76 -17.09 -3.68
C LEU A 334 -11.99 -17.12 -4.60
N THR A 335 -12.61 -15.96 -4.80
CA THR A 335 -13.70 -15.76 -5.76
C THR A 335 -13.47 -14.42 -6.48
N PRO A 336 -13.20 -14.41 -7.81
CA PRO A 336 -13.12 -13.18 -8.58
C PRO A 336 -14.41 -12.38 -8.50
N ILE A 337 -14.28 -11.05 -8.51
CA ILE A 337 -15.39 -10.10 -8.56
C ILE A 337 -15.33 -9.41 -9.93
N ASP A 338 -16.43 -9.41 -10.65
CA ASP A 338 -16.53 -8.77 -11.95
C ASP A 338 -16.42 -7.24 -11.82
N THR A 339 -15.46 -6.64 -12.50
CA THR A 339 -15.20 -5.20 -12.56
C THR A 339 -15.32 -4.64 -13.98
N GLY A 340 -15.78 -5.44 -14.93
CA GLY A 340 -15.92 -5.06 -16.35
C GLY A 340 -14.60 -4.61 -16.99
N ASP A 341 -13.46 -5.15 -16.56
CA ASP A 341 -12.09 -4.79 -17.00
C ASP A 341 -11.78 -3.29 -16.89
N ARG A 342 -12.45 -2.58 -15.97
CA ARG A 342 -12.34 -1.12 -15.79
C ARG A 342 -11.13 -0.67 -14.97
N LEU A 343 -10.35 -1.59 -14.43
CA LEU A 343 -9.24 -1.28 -13.54
C LEU A 343 -7.91 -1.26 -14.31
N ALA A 344 -7.42 -0.06 -14.61
CA ALA A 344 -6.10 0.15 -15.20
C ALA A 344 -5.06 0.39 -14.09
N GLN A 345 -4.20 -0.59 -13.85
CA GLN A 345 -3.11 -0.50 -12.86
C GLN A 345 -3.55 0.15 -11.53
N PRO A 346 -4.58 -0.40 -10.85
CA PRO A 346 -5.11 0.17 -9.62
C PRO A 346 -4.13 -0.02 -8.47
N THR A 347 -4.13 0.91 -7.49
CA THR A 347 -3.23 0.82 -6.33
C THR A 347 -3.93 0.93 -4.98
N GLY A 348 -5.10 1.56 -4.91
CA GLY A 348 -5.83 1.77 -3.66
C GLY A 348 -7.24 1.22 -3.70
N LEU A 349 -7.65 0.62 -2.59
CA LEU A 349 -8.97 0.03 -2.37
C LEU A 349 -9.53 0.51 -1.04
N ASP A 350 -10.82 0.79 -0.97
CA ASP A 350 -11.57 0.80 0.30
C ASP A 350 -13.00 0.30 0.09
N VAL A 351 -13.62 -0.20 1.17
CA VAL A 351 -14.96 -0.78 1.15
C VAL A 351 -15.80 -0.12 2.23
N SER A 352 -16.94 0.44 1.85
CA SER A 352 -17.85 1.09 2.78
C SER A 352 -18.72 0.07 3.53
N ARG A 353 -19.38 0.54 4.60
CA ARG A 353 -20.26 -0.30 5.42
C ARG A 353 -21.48 -0.83 4.67
N ASN A 354 -21.93 -0.16 3.62
CA ASN A 354 -23.03 -0.61 2.76
C ASN A 354 -22.55 -1.49 1.59
N GLY A 355 -21.23 -1.73 1.47
CA GLY A 355 -20.65 -2.60 0.45
C GLY A 355 -20.21 -1.88 -0.83
N ASP A 356 -20.31 -0.55 -0.93
CA ASP A 356 -19.68 0.17 -2.05
C ASP A 356 -18.16 -0.02 -2.01
N VAL A 357 -17.57 -0.25 -3.17
CA VAL A 357 -16.13 -0.43 -3.32
C VAL A 357 -15.53 0.77 -4.04
N TYR A 358 -14.50 1.36 -3.47
CA TYR A 358 -13.78 2.51 -4.02
C TYR A 358 -12.39 2.08 -4.44
N VAL A 359 -11.97 2.47 -5.66
CA VAL A 359 -10.69 2.06 -6.24
C VAL A 359 -10.03 3.24 -6.91
N THR A 360 -8.73 3.45 -6.66
CA THR A 360 -7.89 4.32 -7.49
C THR A 360 -7.42 3.54 -8.70
N SER A 361 -7.62 4.08 -9.89
CA SER A 361 -7.33 3.45 -11.17
C SER A 361 -6.54 4.39 -12.07
N ASN A 362 -5.89 3.87 -13.11
CA ASN A 362 -5.01 4.62 -14.00
C ASN A 362 -3.95 5.38 -13.22
N THR A 363 -3.21 4.66 -12.37
CA THR A 363 -2.41 5.23 -11.29
C THR A 363 -1.00 5.65 -11.70
N SER A 364 -0.68 5.59 -13.00
CA SER A 364 0.57 6.10 -13.58
C SER A 364 0.32 7.41 -14.32
N GLY A 365 1.03 8.48 -13.93
CA GLY A 365 0.91 9.81 -14.53
C GLY A 365 -0.16 10.71 -13.88
N THR A 366 -0.71 11.66 -14.63
CA THR A 366 -1.56 12.74 -14.13
C THR A 366 -3.05 12.59 -14.49
N ASN A 367 -3.44 11.46 -15.07
CA ASN A 367 -4.81 11.17 -15.51
C ASN A 367 -5.49 10.10 -14.63
N GLY A 368 -5.06 9.96 -13.38
CA GLY A 368 -5.61 9.00 -12.45
C GLY A 368 -7.08 9.25 -12.14
N GLU A 369 -7.77 8.18 -11.75
CA GLU A 369 -9.21 8.17 -11.47
C GLU A 369 -9.50 7.63 -10.07
N LEU A 370 -10.58 8.14 -9.47
CA LEU A 370 -11.24 7.51 -8.33
C LEU A 370 -12.57 6.94 -8.81
N LEU A 371 -12.70 5.63 -8.75
CA LEU A 371 -13.87 4.87 -9.16
C LEU A 371 -14.67 4.41 -7.95
N LYS A 372 -16.00 4.38 -8.08
CA LYS A 372 -16.91 3.74 -7.12
C LYS A 372 -17.69 2.65 -7.82
N PHE A 373 -17.63 1.43 -7.33
CA PHE A 373 -18.48 0.32 -7.70
C PHE A 373 -19.62 0.21 -6.68
N PRO A 374 -20.85 0.59 -7.01
CA PRO A 374 -21.97 0.51 -6.08
C PRO A 374 -22.27 -0.93 -5.66
N ALA A 375 -22.63 -1.12 -4.39
CA ALA A 375 -23.20 -2.38 -3.93
C ALA A 375 -24.50 -2.70 -4.69
N SER A 376 -24.73 -3.99 -5.05
CA SER A 376 -25.86 -4.45 -5.86
C SER A 376 -26.67 -5.55 -5.17
#